data_516c4cf3235785a57cdab96f1002b754
#
_entry.id   516c4cf3235785a57cdab96f1002b754
#
_cell.length_a   1.000
_cell.length_b   1.000
_cell.length_c   1.000
_cell.angle_alpha   90.00
_cell.angle_beta   90.00
_cell.angle_gamma   90.00
#
_symmetry.space_group_name_H-M   'P 1'
#
loop_
_entity.id
_entity.type
_entity.pdbx_description
1 polymer ?
#
loop_
_entity_poly.entity_id
_entity_poly.type
_entity_poly.pdbx_seq_one_letter_code
_entity_poly.pdbx_strand_id
1 'polypeptide(L)'
;PAEMIRGPRLPQELPSPLTYEQVLALMAAPELDKVTGFRDRCLLELFYSSGLRISEITALNRADIDFQSHLLHIRGKGKKERIVPMTKVAVQWLQDYLNHPDRASVEQDHQACFLNRFGKRLSTRSIDRKFQQYLLKTGLSGSITPHTIRHTIATHWLERGMDLKTIQLLLGHTSLETTTIYTHVSMKLKKQIHDETHPHNLEE
;
A
#
# COMPACT_ATOMS: atom_id res chain seq x y z
N PRO A 1 32.75 26.62 -30.90
CA PRO A 1 31.58 26.29 -30.12
C PRO A 1 31.89 25.02 -29.34
N ALA A 2 31.98 25.15 -28.00
CA ALA A 2 32.25 24.01 -27.12
C ALA A 2 30.95 23.20 -27.01
N GLU A 3 30.93 21.99 -27.55
CA GLU A 3 29.91 21.00 -27.26
C GLU A 3 30.06 20.58 -25.79
N MET A 4 29.02 20.89 -24.96
CA MET A 4 28.90 20.36 -23.61
C MET A 4 28.68 18.86 -23.71
N ILE A 5 29.72 18.08 -23.48
CA ILE A 5 29.63 16.65 -23.25
C ILE A 5 28.85 16.46 -21.94
N ARG A 6 27.58 16.09 -22.03
CA ARG A 6 26.81 15.63 -20.85
C ARG A 6 27.43 14.31 -20.39
N GLY A 7 28.09 14.34 -19.25
CA GLY A 7 28.60 13.14 -18.61
C GLY A 7 27.49 12.09 -18.40
N PRO A 8 27.85 10.80 -18.36
CA PRO A 8 26.88 9.74 -18.11
C PRO A 8 26.18 10.01 -16.77
N ARG A 9 24.85 9.96 -16.77
CA ARG A 9 24.08 9.99 -15.54
C ARG A 9 24.50 8.77 -14.72
N LEU A 10 25.05 8.99 -13.54
CA LEU A 10 25.31 7.92 -12.57
C LEU A 10 24.02 7.11 -12.38
N PRO A 11 24.08 5.78 -12.32
CA PRO A 11 22.93 4.96 -12.00
C PRO A 11 22.35 5.48 -10.69
N GLN A 12 21.07 5.86 -10.71
CA GLN A 12 20.37 6.23 -9.49
C GLN A 12 20.27 4.95 -8.67
N GLU A 13 21.02 4.82 -7.60
CA GLU A 13 20.93 3.68 -6.68
C GLU A 13 19.47 3.55 -6.26
N LEU A 14 18.90 2.37 -6.48
CA LEU A 14 17.56 2.07 -5.98
C LEU A 14 17.61 2.20 -4.45
N PRO A 15 16.69 2.94 -3.84
CA PRO A 15 16.69 3.09 -2.39
C PRO A 15 16.61 1.70 -1.76
N SER A 16 17.47 1.44 -0.79
CA SER A 16 17.46 0.18 -0.03
C SER A 16 16.09 -0.04 0.60
N PRO A 17 15.58 -1.27 0.64
CA PRO A 17 14.34 -1.58 1.33
C PRO A 17 14.46 -1.21 2.81
N LEU A 18 13.36 -0.79 3.42
CA LEU A 18 13.31 -0.52 4.86
C LEU A 18 13.42 -1.84 5.64
N THR A 19 14.05 -1.80 6.80
CA THR A 19 13.99 -2.93 7.74
C THR A 19 12.58 -3.03 8.35
N TYR A 20 12.28 -4.17 8.96
CA TYR A 20 10.99 -4.36 9.62
C TYR A 20 10.76 -3.34 10.74
N GLU A 21 11.78 -3.06 11.56
CA GLU A 21 11.73 -2.07 12.63
C GLU A 21 11.48 -0.66 12.09
N GLN A 22 12.07 -0.30 10.94
CA GLN A 22 11.82 0.98 10.29
C GLN A 22 10.38 1.09 9.78
N VAL A 23 9.81 0.00 9.26
CA VAL A 23 8.40 -0.07 8.86
C VAL A 23 7.51 0.13 10.07
N LEU A 24 7.75 -0.56 11.19
CA LEU A 24 6.99 -0.41 12.43
C LEU A 24 7.07 1.01 12.99
N ALA A 25 8.27 1.62 13.01
CA ALA A 25 8.46 3.00 13.44
C ALA A 25 7.64 3.98 12.58
N LEU A 26 7.65 3.78 11.25
CA LEU A 26 6.85 4.59 10.33
C LEU A 26 5.34 4.43 10.58
N MET A 27 4.88 3.21 10.83
CA MET A 27 3.48 2.92 11.15
C MET A 27 3.05 3.53 12.49
N ALA A 28 3.94 3.66 13.45
CA ALA A 28 3.67 4.27 14.75
C ALA A 28 3.69 5.80 14.73
N ALA A 29 4.15 6.43 13.65
CA ALA A 29 4.32 7.89 13.57
C ALA A 29 3.02 8.72 13.53
N PRO A 30 1.88 8.24 12.95
CA PRO A 30 0.61 8.96 12.96
C PRO A 30 0.03 9.13 14.38
N GLU A 31 -0.58 10.28 14.65
CA GLU A 31 -1.26 10.60 15.92
C GLU A 31 -2.69 10.03 15.87
N LEU A 32 -2.96 9.00 16.68
CA LEU A 32 -4.21 8.25 16.64
C LEU A 32 -5.40 8.92 17.35
N ASP A 33 -5.14 10.02 18.08
CA ASP A 33 -6.16 10.88 18.71
C ASP A 33 -7.00 11.67 17.68
N LYS A 34 -6.54 11.74 16.44
CA LYS A 34 -7.20 12.44 15.34
C LYS A 34 -7.59 11.45 14.24
N VAL A 35 -8.81 11.55 13.73
CA VAL A 35 -9.29 10.70 12.60
C VAL A 35 -8.37 10.76 11.39
N THR A 36 -7.70 11.89 11.15
CA THR A 36 -6.72 12.00 10.04
C THR A 36 -5.45 11.19 10.29
N GLY A 37 -4.99 11.12 11.55
CA GLY A 37 -3.86 10.26 11.91
C GLY A 37 -4.23 8.79 11.88
N PHE A 38 -5.42 8.44 12.38
CA PHE A 38 -5.97 7.09 12.27
C PHE A 38 -6.07 6.64 10.81
N ARG A 39 -6.60 7.50 9.93
CA ARG A 39 -6.59 7.29 8.47
C ARG A 39 -5.20 7.03 7.92
N ASP A 40 -4.23 7.86 8.34
CA ASP A 40 -2.87 7.78 7.83
C ASP A 40 -2.18 6.48 8.30
N ARG A 41 -2.46 6.01 9.52
CA ARG A 41 -2.06 4.67 9.97
C ARG A 41 -2.67 3.57 9.11
N CYS A 42 -3.95 3.63 8.85
CA CYS A 42 -4.65 2.68 7.98
C CYS A 42 -4.06 2.66 6.56
N LEU A 43 -3.68 3.83 6.00
CA LEU A 43 -3.00 3.93 4.71
C LEU A 43 -1.65 3.21 4.71
N LEU A 44 -0.84 3.39 5.76
CA LEU A 44 0.47 2.74 5.88
C LEU A 44 0.32 1.22 6.00
N GLU A 45 -0.67 0.75 6.77
CA GLU A 45 -0.99 -0.68 6.86
C GLU A 45 -1.36 -1.27 5.50
N LEU A 46 -2.19 -0.59 4.70
CA LEU A 46 -2.55 -1.05 3.37
C LEU A 46 -1.36 -1.02 2.39
N PHE A 47 -0.51 0.01 2.45
CA PHE A 47 0.70 0.04 1.64
C PHE A 47 1.57 -1.19 1.90
N TYR A 48 1.80 -1.52 3.16
CA TYR A 48 2.65 -2.62 3.55
C TYR A 48 1.97 -3.98 3.37
N SER A 49 0.69 -4.10 3.74
CA SER A 49 -0.09 -5.33 3.62
C SER A 49 -0.26 -5.81 2.18
N SER A 50 -0.55 -4.90 1.27
CA SER A 50 -1.04 -5.23 -0.07
C SER A 50 -0.16 -4.70 -1.20
N GLY A 51 0.89 -3.95 -0.88
CA GLY A 51 1.82 -3.38 -1.85
C GLY A 51 1.16 -2.50 -2.91
N LEU A 52 0.09 -1.78 -2.57
CA LEU A 52 -0.67 -0.95 -3.52
C LEU A 52 0.15 0.25 -3.99
N ARG A 53 -0.18 0.77 -5.18
CA ARG A 53 0.32 2.07 -5.63
C ARG A 53 -0.47 3.19 -4.95
N ILE A 54 0.16 4.34 -4.73
CA ILE A 54 -0.52 5.51 -4.13
C ILE A 54 -1.78 5.92 -4.91
N SER A 55 -1.74 5.86 -6.24
CA SER A 55 -2.89 6.15 -7.09
C SER A 55 -4.02 5.11 -6.95
N GLU A 56 -3.69 3.85 -6.69
CA GLU A 56 -4.65 2.80 -6.46
C GLU A 56 -5.36 3.00 -5.11
N ILE A 57 -4.62 3.34 -4.06
CA ILE A 57 -5.20 3.65 -2.75
C ILE A 57 -6.12 4.87 -2.81
N THR A 58 -5.72 5.95 -3.49
CA THR A 58 -6.57 7.14 -3.60
C THR A 58 -7.83 6.89 -4.42
N ALA A 59 -7.78 5.98 -5.39
CA ALA A 59 -8.93 5.59 -6.20
C ALA A 59 -9.87 4.58 -5.51
N LEU A 60 -9.42 3.95 -4.41
CA LEU A 60 -10.17 2.89 -3.72
C LEU A 60 -11.53 3.39 -3.22
N ASN A 61 -12.58 2.65 -3.54
CA ASN A 61 -13.92 2.85 -3.02
C ASN A 61 -14.24 1.85 -1.91
N ARG A 62 -15.23 2.15 -1.10
CA ARG A 62 -15.76 1.21 -0.10
C ARG A 62 -16.24 -0.11 -0.73
N ALA A 63 -16.89 -0.02 -1.90
CA ALA A 63 -17.39 -1.17 -2.64
C ALA A 63 -16.29 -2.08 -3.21
N ASP A 64 -15.05 -1.60 -3.29
CA ASP A 64 -13.91 -2.38 -3.76
C ASP A 64 -13.30 -3.29 -2.66
N ILE A 65 -13.86 -3.27 -1.44
CA ILE A 65 -13.34 -3.97 -0.26
C ILE A 65 -14.25 -5.15 0.11
N ASP A 66 -13.72 -6.34 0.05
CA ASP A 66 -14.35 -7.55 0.61
C ASP A 66 -13.73 -7.85 1.98
N PHE A 67 -14.43 -7.43 3.03
CA PHE A 67 -14.00 -7.65 4.41
C PHE A 67 -14.11 -9.12 4.85
N GLN A 68 -15.05 -9.86 4.29
CA GLN A 68 -15.24 -11.27 4.65
C GLN A 68 -14.09 -12.14 4.12
N SER A 69 -13.67 -11.88 2.88
CA SER A 69 -12.60 -12.63 2.23
C SER A 69 -11.22 -11.98 2.42
N HIS A 70 -11.14 -10.79 3.04
CA HIS A 70 -9.92 -9.97 3.19
C HIS A 70 -9.28 -9.62 1.83
N LEU A 71 -10.07 -9.20 0.87
CA LEU A 71 -9.64 -8.93 -0.50
C LEU A 71 -9.96 -7.49 -0.93
N LEU A 72 -9.10 -6.94 -1.79
CA LEU A 72 -9.28 -5.66 -2.45
C LEU A 72 -9.41 -5.87 -3.96
N HIS A 73 -10.42 -5.25 -4.56
CA HIS A 73 -10.60 -5.17 -6.00
C HIS A 73 -9.92 -3.89 -6.52
N ILE A 74 -8.76 -4.03 -7.15
CA ILE A 74 -7.92 -2.91 -7.57
C ILE A 74 -8.06 -2.70 -9.07
N ARG A 75 -8.42 -1.47 -9.47
CA ARG A 75 -8.47 -1.04 -10.87
C ARG A 75 -7.16 -0.34 -11.22
N GLY A 76 -6.39 -0.94 -12.12
CA GLY A 76 -5.13 -0.43 -12.62
C GLY A 76 -5.26 0.40 -13.91
N LYS A 77 -4.12 0.85 -14.42
CA LYS A 77 -4.02 1.56 -15.69
C LYS A 77 -4.53 0.69 -16.85
N GLY A 78 -5.35 1.24 -17.75
CA GLY A 78 -5.88 0.52 -18.91
C GLY A 78 -7.04 -0.42 -18.60
N LYS A 79 -7.85 -0.15 -17.56
CA LYS A 79 -9.00 -0.96 -17.13
C LYS A 79 -8.64 -2.39 -16.69
N LYS A 80 -7.36 -2.67 -16.44
CA LYS A 80 -6.95 -3.97 -15.90
C LYS A 80 -7.32 -4.02 -14.42
N GLU A 81 -8.05 -5.06 -14.04
CA GLU A 81 -8.44 -5.30 -12.64
C GLU A 81 -7.58 -6.43 -12.06
N ARG A 82 -7.28 -6.33 -10.78
CA ARG A 82 -6.69 -7.42 -10.02
C ARG A 82 -7.24 -7.46 -8.61
N ILE A 83 -7.20 -8.63 -8.02
CA ILE A 83 -7.58 -8.83 -6.63
C ILE A 83 -6.29 -9.01 -5.82
N VAL A 84 -6.22 -8.31 -4.68
CA VAL A 84 -5.04 -8.31 -3.79
C VAL A 84 -5.51 -8.64 -2.38
N PRO A 85 -4.84 -9.57 -1.68
CA PRO A 85 -5.16 -9.88 -0.28
C PRO A 85 -4.74 -8.75 0.66
N MET A 86 -5.41 -8.67 1.80
CA MET A 86 -5.05 -7.86 2.95
C MET A 86 -4.69 -8.75 4.14
N THR A 87 -3.77 -8.30 4.98
CA THR A 87 -3.56 -8.91 6.30
C THR A 87 -4.75 -8.66 7.21
N LYS A 88 -4.94 -9.50 8.22
CA LYS A 88 -5.98 -9.30 9.26
C LYS A 88 -5.83 -7.94 9.93
N VAL A 89 -4.60 -7.52 10.20
CA VAL A 89 -4.28 -6.23 10.81
C VAL A 89 -4.76 -5.07 9.93
N ALA A 90 -4.47 -5.09 8.62
CA ALA A 90 -4.93 -4.07 7.69
C ALA A 90 -6.46 -4.03 7.56
N VAL A 91 -7.11 -5.20 7.60
CA VAL A 91 -8.58 -5.31 7.61
C VAL A 91 -9.16 -4.62 8.84
N GLN A 92 -8.62 -4.89 10.04
CA GLN A 92 -9.09 -4.28 11.28
C GLN A 92 -8.93 -2.76 11.25
N TRP A 93 -7.74 -2.25 10.90
CA TRP A 93 -7.51 -0.81 10.76
C TRP A 93 -8.47 -0.15 9.77
N LEU A 94 -8.78 -0.83 8.69
CA LEU A 94 -9.68 -0.31 7.67
C LEU A 94 -11.13 -0.28 8.14
N GLN A 95 -11.60 -1.33 8.83
CA GLN A 95 -12.92 -1.37 9.44
C GLN A 95 -13.09 -0.27 10.49
N ASP A 96 -12.11 -0.14 11.39
CA ASP A 96 -12.15 0.86 12.46
C ASP A 96 -12.14 2.28 11.90
N TYR A 97 -11.33 2.54 10.86
CA TYR A 97 -11.32 3.83 10.18
C TYR A 97 -12.66 4.14 9.50
N LEU A 98 -13.23 3.19 8.77
CA LEU A 98 -14.49 3.40 8.05
C LEU A 98 -15.68 3.62 9.01
N ASN A 99 -15.64 3.04 10.19
CA ASN A 99 -16.65 3.18 11.24
C ASN A 99 -16.35 4.31 12.24
N HIS A 100 -15.24 5.05 12.06
CA HIS A 100 -14.85 6.11 13.00
C HIS A 100 -15.89 7.25 13.01
N PRO A 101 -16.40 7.67 14.18
CA PRO A 101 -17.48 8.67 14.27
C PRO A 101 -17.09 10.01 13.64
N ASP A 102 -15.86 10.47 13.86
CA ASP A 102 -15.38 11.74 13.28
C ASP A 102 -15.23 11.67 11.75
N ARG A 103 -15.01 10.50 11.20
CA ARG A 103 -15.04 10.28 9.75
C ARG A 103 -16.45 10.48 9.21
N ALA A 104 -17.44 9.85 9.84
CA ALA A 104 -18.83 9.96 9.44
C ALA A 104 -19.35 11.41 9.50
N SER A 105 -18.93 12.18 10.51
CA SER A 105 -19.36 13.57 10.72
C SER A 105 -18.95 14.52 9.58
N VAL A 106 -17.88 14.23 8.84
CA VAL A 106 -17.36 15.10 7.76
C VAL A 106 -17.55 14.51 6.37
N GLU A 107 -18.12 13.31 6.25
CA GLU A 107 -18.20 12.57 4.98
C GLU A 107 -19.07 13.28 3.93
N GLN A 108 -18.45 13.65 2.79
CA GLN A 108 -19.11 14.21 1.62
C GLN A 108 -19.02 13.26 0.41
N ASP A 109 -17.94 12.48 0.29
CA ASP A 109 -17.78 11.45 -0.74
C ASP A 109 -18.06 10.07 -0.13
N HIS A 110 -19.29 9.61 -0.25
CA HIS A 110 -19.75 8.32 0.29
C HIS A 110 -19.15 7.09 -0.42
N GLN A 111 -18.56 7.26 -1.60
CA GLN A 111 -17.90 6.18 -2.33
C GLN A 111 -16.45 6.01 -1.91
N ALA A 112 -15.76 7.12 -1.62
CA ALA A 112 -14.34 7.10 -1.33
C ALA A 112 -14.03 6.33 -0.04
N CYS A 113 -13.05 5.44 -0.11
CA CYS A 113 -12.51 4.78 1.07
C CYS A 113 -11.80 5.82 1.96
N PHE A 114 -10.90 6.62 1.42
CA PHE A 114 -10.10 7.58 2.18
C PHE A 114 -10.51 9.02 1.93
N LEU A 115 -10.78 9.75 3.01
CA LEU A 115 -11.24 11.13 2.99
C LEU A 115 -10.16 12.09 3.50
N ASN A 116 -10.16 13.31 2.96
CA ASN A 116 -9.43 14.41 3.53
C ASN A 116 -10.20 15.05 4.71
N ARG A 117 -9.63 16.06 5.37
CA ARG A 117 -10.28 16.76 6.51
C ARG A 117 -11.60 17.45 6.17
N PHE A 118 -11.91 17.59 4.89
CA PHE A 118 -13.14 18.22 4.41
C PHE A 118 -14.18 17.19 3.92
N GLY A 119 -13.97 15.91 4.20
CA GLY A 119 -14.88 14.83 3.81
C GLY A 119 -14.85 14.45 2.33
N LYS A 120 -13.92 15.00 1.53
CA LYS A 120 -13.73 14.67 0.12
C LYS A 120 -12.63 13.64 -0.05
N ARG A 121 -12.63 12.94 -1.19
CA ARG A 121 -11.59 11.96 -1.54
C ARG A 121 -10.18 12.49 -1.32
N LEU A 122 -9.35 11.68 -0.69
CA LEU A 122 -7.95 12.01 -0.43
C LEU A 122 -7.14 12.00 -1.74
N SER A 123 -6.28 12.99 -1.95
CA SER A 123 -5.42 13.08 -3.14
C SER A 123 -4.05 12.44 -2.91
N THR A 124 -3.42 11.98 -3.99
CA THR A 124 -2.04 11.46 -3.99
C THR A 124 -1.07 12.45 -3.36
N ARG A 125 -1.17 13.74 -3.73
CA ARG A 125 -0.33 14.81 -3.17
C ARG A 125 -0.48 14.96 -1.65
N SER A 126 -1.68 14.72 -1.11
CA SER A 126 -1.90 14.78 0.34
C SER A 126 -1.23 13.60 1.05
N ILE A 127 -1.28 12.41 0.45
CA ILE A 127 -0.59 11.22 0.97
C ILE A 127 0.91 11.44 0.94
N ASP A 128 1.48 11.85 -0.19
CA ASP A 128 2.92 12.10 -0.32
C ASP A 128 3.42 13.10 0.72
N ARG A 129 2.71 14.22 0.89
CA ARG A 129 3.09 15.22 1.88
C ARG A 129 3.07 14.67 3.31
N LYS A 130 2.05 13.88 3.67
CA LYS A 130 1.97 13.26 4.98
C LYS A 130 3.04 12.21 5.19
N PHE A 131 3.29 11.40 4.18
CA PHE A 131 4.33 10.39 4.20
C PHE A 131 5.70 11.02 4.49
N GLN A 132 6.07 12.11 3.79
CA GLN A 132 7.30 12.84 4.04
C GLN A 132 7.39 13.39 5.49
N GLN A 133 6.27 13.88 6.06
CA GLN A 133 6.23 14.31 7.45
C GLN A 133 6.52 13.16 8.42
N TYR A 134 5.99 11.96 8.16
CA TYR A 134 6.24 10.78 9.00
C TYR A 134 7.68 10.28 8.87
N LEU A 135 8.26 10.30 7.68
CA LEU A 135 9.68 9.99 7.50
C LEU A 135 10.57 10.91 8.32
N LEU A 136 10.32 12.22 8.29
CA LEU A 136 11.06 13.20 9.11
C LEU A 136 10.89 12.91 10.60
N LYS A 137 9.67 12.60 11.05
CA LYS A 137 9.35 12.33 12.46
C LYS A 137 10.07 11.07 12.98
N THR A 138 10.31 10.09 12.11
CA THR A 138 10.98 8.82 12.45
C THR A 138 12.49 8.85 12.23
N GLY A 139 13.05 9.98 11.82
CA GLY A 139 14.46 10.08 11.48
C GLY A 139 14.86 9.34 10.19
N LEU A 140 13.87 8.82 9.46
CA LEU A 140 14.08 8.21 8.15
C LEU A 140 14.14 9.33 7.12
N SER A 141 15.34 9.62 6.64
CA SER A 141 15.57 10.66 5.63
C SER A 141 16.02 10.05 4.30
N GLY A 142 15.97 10.83 3.22
CA GLY A 142 16.51 10.46 1.92
C GLY A 142 15.46 10.20 0.85
N SER A 143 15.75 9.31 -0.07
CA SER A 143 14.93 9.00 -1.24
C SER A 143 13.74 8.07 -0.98
N ILE A 144 13.29 7.95 0.30
CA ILE A 144 12.18 7.06 0.66
C ILE A 144 10.87 7.66 0.17
N THR A 145 10.13 6.89 -0.60
CA THR A 145 8.85 7.25 -1.19
C THR A 145 7.81 6.15 -0.94
N PRO A 146 6.52 6.36 -1.21
CA PRO A 146 5.54 5.26 -1.19
C PRO A 146 5.92 4.09 -2.11
N HIS A 147 6.68 4.33 -3.19
CA HIS A 147 7.23 3.25 -4.01
C HIS A 147 8.29 2.43 -3.28
N THR A 148 9.06 3.06 -2.39
CA THR A 148 10.03 2.36 -1.54
C THR A 148 9.32 1.36 -0.62
N ILE A 149 8.17 1.72 -0.02
CA ILE A 149 7.37 0.79 0.80
C ILE A 149 6.92 -0.42 -0.02
N ARG A 150 6.46 -0.18 -1.24
CA ARG A 150 6.07 -1.27 -2.14
C ARG A 150 7.27 -2.18 -2.53
N HIS A 151 8.45 -1.59 -2.72
CA HIS A 151 9.67 -2.36 -2.93
C HIS A 151 10.08 -3.12 -1.66
N THR A 152 9.96 -2.49 -0.50
CA THR A 152 10.23 -3.08 0.82
C THR A 152 9.37 -4.33 1.03
N ILE A 153 8.05 -4.25 0.83
CA ILE A 153 7.20 -5.44 1.02
C ILE A 153 7.50 -6.55 0.00
N ALA A 154 7.81 -6.20 -1.25
CA ALA A 154 8.23 -7.19 -2.23
C ALA A 154 9.50 -7.94 -1.81
N THR A 155 10.46 -7.22 -1.25
CA THR A 155 11.71 -7.80 -0.72
C THR A 155 11.42 -8.68 0.51
N HIS A 156 10.61 -8.21 1.46
CA HIS A 156 10.25 -8.99 2.65
C HIS A 156 9.48 -10.26 2.30
N TRP A 157 8.57 -10.22 1.32
CA TRP A 157 7.88 -11.42 0.81
C TRP A 157 8.87 -12.43 0.20
N LEU A 158 9.83 -11.94 -0.59
CA LEU A 158 10.86 -12.79 -1.21
C LEU A 158 11.76 -13.45 -0.15
N GLU A 159 12.22 -12.67 0.83
CA GLU A 159 13.05 -13.15 1.95
C GLU A 159 12.33 -14.22 2.80
N ARG A 160 11.00 -14.14 2.89
CA ARG A 160 10.16 -15.12 3.58
C ARG A 160 9.70 -16.29 2.70
N GLY A 161 10.24 -16.40 1.49
CA GLY A 161 10.05 -17.58 0.62
C GLY A 161 8.90 -17.48 -0.37
N MET A 162 8.22 -16.31 -0.49
CA MET A 162 7.24 -16.12 -1.57
C MET A 162 7.95 -16.11 -2.91
N ASP A 163 7.47 -16.88 -3.88
CA ASP A 163 8.06 -16.92 -5.20
C ASP A 163 7.86 -15.62 -5.98
N LEU A 164 8.83 -15.28 -6.81
CA LEU A 164 8.86 -14.02 -7.58
C LEU A 164 7.63 -13.84 -8.47
N LYS A 165 7.11 -14.93 -9.06
CA LYS A 165 5.93 -14.88 -9.92
C LYS A 165 4.67 -14.50 -9.15
N THR A 166 4.50 -15.03 -7.95
CA THR A 166 3.40 -14.64 -7.05
C THR A 166 3.53 -13.18 -6.64
N ILE A 167 4.73 -12.71 -6.28
CA ILE A 167 4.99 -11.29 -5.96
C ILE A 167 4.63 -10.40 -7.15
N GLN A 168 5.06 -10.72 -8.36
CA GLN A 168 4.74 -9.96 -9.57
C GLN A 168 3.23 -9.89 -9.84
N LEU A 169 2.51 -10.99 -9.61
CA LEU A 169 1.04 -11.05 -9.77
C LEU A 169 0.33 -10.16 -8.73
N LEU A 170 0.73 -10.22 -7.46
CA LEU A 170 0.15 -9.39 -6.39
C LEU A 170 0.39 -7.90 -6.66
N LEU A 171 1.59 -7.57 -7.08
CA LEU A 171 1.96 -6.19 -7.38
C LEU A 171 1.40 -5.69 -8.73
N GLY A 172 0.91 -6.56 -9.61
CA GLY A 172 0.33 -6.16 -10.90
C GLY A 172 1.39 -5.63 -11.87
N HIS A 173 2.52 -6.32 -12.02
CA HIS A 173 3.49 -6.08 -13.08
C HIS A 173 2.94 -6.63 -14.40
N THR A 174 2.84 -5.78 -15.43
CA THR A 174 2.04 -5.98 -16.65
C THR A 174 2.71 -6.78 -17.77
N SER A 175 3.67 -7.61 -17.49
CA SER A 175 4.22 -8.48 -18.53
C SER A 175 3.96 -9.95 -18.18
N LEU A 176 2.73 -10.39 -18.43
CA LEU A 176 2.44 -11.78 -18.81
C LEU A 176 0.94 -11.90 -19.13
N GLU A 177 0.66 -12.20 -20.37
CA GLU A 177 -0.63 -12.65 -20.89
C GLU A 177 -1.03 -13.97 -20.23
N THR A 178 -1.76 -13.91 -19.12
CA THR A 178 -2.47 -15.09 -18.59
C THR A 178 -3.50 -14.67 -17.54
N THR A 179 -4.43 -13.80 -17.92
CA THR A 179 -5.47 -13.34 -16.97
C THR A 179 -6.65 -14.32 -16.86
N THR A 180 -6.72 -15.37 -17.66
CA THR A 180 -7.95 -16.18 -17.83
C THR A 180 -7.95 -17.55 -17.13
N ILE A 181 -6.84 -18.05 -16.62
CA ILE A 181 -6.77 -19.43 -16.07
C ILE A 181 -6.75 -19.48 -14.52
N TYR A 182 -6.67 -18.34 -13.84
CA TYR A 182 -6.41 -18.30 -12.38
C TYR A 182 -7.53 -17.75 -11.52
N THR A 183 -8.80 -17.86 -11.90
CA THR A 183 -9.86 -17.08 -11.27
C THR A 183 -10.35 -17.59 -9.90
N HIS A 184 -10.31 -18.85 -9.56
CA HIS A 184 -10.79 -19.32 -8.25
C HIS A 184 -9.78 -20.14 -7.43
N VAL A 185 -9.10 -21.09 -7.99
CA VAL A 185 -8.11 -21.91 -7.28
C VAL A 185 -6.88 -21.08 -6.90
N SER A 186 -6.48 -20.18 -7.79
CA SER A 186 -5.34 -19.28 -7.61
C SER A 186 -5.53 -18.23 -6.50
N MET A 187 -6.75 -17.77 -6.22
CA MET A 187 -7.00 -16.76 -5.19
C MET A 187 -6.85 -17.33 -3.78
N LYS A 188 -7.36 -18.54 -3.55
CA LYS A 188 -7.19 -19.24 -2.27
C LYS A 188 -5.71 -19.50 -1.98
N LEU A 189 -4.96 -19.94 -2.98
CA LEU A 189 -3.52 -20.19 -2.87
C LEU A 189 -2.73 -18.90 -2.64
N LYS A 190 -3.03 -17.81 -3.37
CA LYS A 190 -2.38 -16.50 -3.17
C LYS A 190 -2.63 -15.95 -1.78
N LYS A 191 -3.87 -16.07 -1.28
CA LYS A 191 -4.22 -15.66 0.08
C LYS A 191 -3.47 -16.51 1.10
N GLN A 192 -3.44 -17.83 0.94
CA GLN A 192 -2.72 -18.72 1.83
C GLN A 192 -1.23 -18.36 1.88
N ILE A 193 -0.57 -18.23 0.73
CA ILE A 193 0.86 -17.86 0.67
C ILE A 193 1.08 -16.48 1.28
N HIS A 194 0.20 -15.51 1.02
CA HIS A 194 0.29 -14.19 1.62
C HIS A 194 0.15 -14.26 3.16
N ASP A 195 -0.82 -15.01 3.66
CA ASP A 195 -1.05 -15.16 5.10
C ASP A 195 0.12 -15.89 5.78
N GLU A 196 0.77 -16.83 5.09
CA GLU A 196 1.94 -17.58 5.59
C GLU A 196 3.25 -16.79 5.52
N THR A 197 3.38 -15.84 4.58
CA THR A 197 4.65 -15.16 4.31
C THR A 197 4.66 -13.68 4.69
N HIS A 198 3.50 -13.09 5.01
CA HIS A 198 3.46 -11.68 5.37
C HIS A 198 3.97 -11.46 6.80
N PRO A 199 4.94 -10.53 7.02
CA PRO A 199 5.54 -10.31 8.35
C PRO A 199 4.53 -10.04 9.47
N HIS A 200 3.49 -9.24 9.21
CA HIS A 200 2.45 -8.89 10.20
C HIS A 200 1.52 -10.05 10.60
N ASN A 201 1.51 -11.16 9.88
CA ASN A 201 0.65 -12.30 10.22
C ASN A 201 1.38 -13.35 11.10
N LEU A 202 2.69 -13.19 11.31
CA LEU A 202 3.55 -14.16 11.98
C LEU A 202 3.94 -13.75 13.41
N GLU A 203 3.46 -12.60 13.90
CA GLU A 203 3.78 -12.03 15.21
C GLU A 203 2.63 -12.18 16.24
N GLU A 204 1.74 -13.15 16.06
CA GLU A 204 0.74 -13.55 17.07
C GLU A 204 1.25 -14.70 17.95
#